data_af13c34dbaff1e58cc73b135d4f36f0b
#
_entry.id   af13c34dbaff1e58cc73b135d4f36f0b
#
_cell.length_a   1.000
_cell.length_b   1.000
_cell.length_c   1.000
_cell.angle_alpha   90.00
_cell.angle_beta   90.00
_cell.angle_gamma   90.00
#
_symmetry.space_group_name_H-M   'P 1'
#
loop_
_entity.id
_entity.type
_entity.pdbx_description
1 polymer ?
#
loop_
_entity_poly.entity_id
_entity_poly.type
_entity_poly.pdbx_seq_one_letter_code
_entity_poly.pdbx_strand_id
1 'polypeptide(L)'
;MPDLQLALVAFSACLGATTQRVTGLGFALVASPLLILVLGPFQGVLLANLLTLVLNAVVLAGTWRAAEPRRLALLVPAALVAVQLGAPVARLIPAAWLLTIIGTLVFLALLSVLLLKNVALFKGKAGALAAGALSGFMNVTAGVGGPAITLYAVGTAWDLSLIHISEPTRPY
;
A
#
# COMPACT_ATOMS: atom_id res chain seq x y z
N MET A 1 3.32 -29.87 9.18
CA MET A 1 3.93 -28.60 8.73
C MET A 1 2.89 -27.52 8.35
N PRO A 2 1.63 -27.85 8.00
CA PRO A 2 0.62 -26.82 7.71
C PRO A 2 0.34 -25.89 8.91
N ASP A 3 0.39 -26.40 10.13
CA ASP A 3 0.09 -25.62 11.33
C ASP A 3 1.11 -24.50 11.59
N LEU A 4 2.40 -24.76 11.37
CA LEU A 4 3.45 -23.75 11.49
C LEU A 4 3.30 -22.65 10.42
N GLN A 5 2.97 -23.06 9.18
CA GLN A 5 2.77 -22.13 8.09
C GLN A 5 1.55 -21.23 8.37
N LEU A 6 0.46 -21.81 8.86
CA LEU A 6 -0.74 -21.09 9.25
C LEU A 6 -0.46 -20.11 10.40
N ALA A 7 0.30 -20.54 11.40
CA ALA A 7 0.71 -19.68 12.51
C ALA A 7 1.56 -18.49 12.04
N LEU A 8 2.50 -18.71 11.12
CA LEU A 8 3.33 -17.64 10.53
C LEU A 8 2.50 -16.66 9.70
N VAL A 9 1.52 -17.15 8.94
CA VAL A 9 0.59 -16.32 8.18
C VAL A 9 -0.25 -15.46 9.13
N ALA A 10 -0.83 -16.06 10.17
CA ALA A 10 -1.62 -15.35 11.17
C ALA A 10 -0.78 -14.30 11.91
N PHE A 11 0.45 -14.64 12.31
CA PHE A 11 1.39 -13.71 12.94
C PHE A 11 1.71 -12.53 12.02
N SER A 12 2.01 -12.79 10.74
CA SER A 12 2.29 -11.75 9.74
C SER A 12 1.12 -10.79 9.56
N ALA A 13 -0.11 -11.34 9.50
CA ALA A 13 -1.33 -10.56 9.40
C ALA A 13 -1.58 -9.70 10.65
N CYS A 14 -1.41 -10.26 11.85
CA CYS A 14 -1.55 -9.54 13.10
C CYS A 14 -0.52 -8.42 13.24
N LEU A 15 0.74 -8.69 12.90
CA LEU A 15 1.81 -7.69 12.95
C LEU A 15 1.54 -6.55 11.96
N GLY A 16 1.13 -6.88 10.74
CA GLY A 16 0.75 -5.89 9.73
C GLY A 16 -0.46 -5.04 10.17
N ALA A 17 -1.50 -5.67 10.71
CA ALA A 17 -2.69 -4.96 11.20
C ALA A 17 -2.37 -4.02 12.37
N THR A 18 -1.53 -4.47 13.30
CA THR A 18 -1.07 -3.64 14.43
C THR A 18 -0.27 -2.44 13.93
N THR A 19 0.64 -2.67 12.99
CA THR A 19 1.45 -1.60 12.39
C THR A 19 0.55 -0.60 11.65
N GLN A 20 -0.42 -1.06 10.88
CA GLN A 20 -1.37 -0.16 10.21
C GLN A 20 -2.19 0.67 11.20
N ARG A 21 -2.59 0.09 12.32
CA ARG A 21 -3.32 0.84 13.37
C ARG A 21 -2.51 1.98 13.95
N VAL A 22 -1.19 1.79 14.07
CA VAL A 22 -0.28 2.79 14.65
C VAL A 22 0.15 3.83 13.62
N THR A 23 0.45 3.41 12.39
CA THR A 23 1.07 4.27 11.37
C THR A 23 0.10 4.76 10.30
N GLY A 24 -1.07 4.16 10.20
CA GLY A 24 -2.05 4.41 9.13
C GLY A 24 -1.74 3.76 7.78
N LEU A 25 -0.52 3.25 7.55
CA LEU A 25 -0.05 2.76 6.24
C LEU A 25 0.72 1.43 6.30
N GLY A 26 0.89 0.85 7.47
CA GLY A 26 1.89 -0.18 7.71
C GLY A 26 1.53 -1.60 7.30
N PHE A 27 0.25 -1.96 7.09
CA PHE A 27 -0.13 -3.36 6.86
C PHE A 27 0.66 -3.98 5.71
N ALA A 28 0.54 -3.43 4.53
CA ALA A 28 1.16 -3.98 3.34
C ALA A 28 2.70 -3.95 3.40
N LEU A 29 3.28 -2.91 4.00
CA LEU A 29 4.73 -2.78 4.14
C LEU A 29 5.34 -3.87 5.02
N VAL A 30 4.62 -4.32 6.05
CA VAL A 30 5.09 -5.33 7.01
C VAL A 30 4.59 -6.72 6.65
N ALA A 31 3.28 -6.86 6.37
CA ALA A 31 2.68 -8.16 6.10
C ALA A 31 3.11 -8.74 4.74
N SER A 32 3.23 -7.91 3.68
CA SER A 32 3.57 -8.41 2.35
C SER A 32 4.90 -9.15 2.30
N PRO A 33 6.03 -8.59 2.76
CA PRO A 33 7.30 -9.30 2.76
C PRO A 33 7.25 -10.61 3.55
N LEU A 34 6.61 -10.61 4.71
CA LEU A 34 6.50 -11.80 5.55
C LEU A 34 5.65 -12.88 4.88
N LEU A 35 4.51 -12.52 4.31
CA LEU A 35 3.65 -13.45 3.59
C LEU A 35 4.33 -14.01 2.33
N ILE A 36 5.12 -13.21 1.63
CA ILE A 36 5.91 -13.63 0.47
C ILE A 36 6.98 -14.65 0.88
N LEU A 37 7.65 -14.45 2.01
CA LEU A 37 8.64 -15.39 2.52
C LEU A 37 8.00 -16.74 2.92
N VAL A 38 6.78 -16.74 3.45
CA VAL A 38 6.09 -17.95 3.91
C VAL A 38 5.39 -18.70 2.78
N LEU A 39 4.77 -17.98 1.85
CA LEU A 39 3.88 -18.55 0.81
C LEU A 39 4.47 -18.47 -0.61
N GLY A 40 5.59 -17.77 -0.78
CA GLY A 40 6.15 -17.44 -2.09
C GLY A 40 5.57 -16.15 -2.67
N PRO A 41 6.19 -15.64 -3.74
CA PRO A 41 5.90 -14.27 -4.23
C PRO A 41 4.46 -14.12 -4.72
N PHE A 42 3.93 -15.06 -5.49
CA PHE A 42 2.58 -14.93 -6.05
C PHE A 42 1.48 -15.08 -4.99
N GLN A 43 1.53 -16.14 -4.20
CA GLN A 43 0.51 -16.41 -3.17
C GLN A 43 0.59 -15.40 -2.02
N GLY A 44 1.80 -15.00 -1.63
CA GLY A 44 2.02 -14.00 -0.59
C GLY A 44 1.45 -12.63 -0.96
N VAL A 45 1.70 -12.15 -2.18
CA VAL A 45 1.12 -10.89 -2.69
C VAL A 45 -0.39 -10.98 -2.80
N LEU A 46 -0.92 -12.10 -3.31
CA LEU A 46 -2.37 -12.30 -3.44
C LEU A 46 -3.05 -12.23 -2.07
N LEU A 47 -2.54 -12.97 -1.09
CA LEU A 47 -3.10 -12.98 0.26
C LEU A 47 -2.95 -11.60 0.94
N ALA A 48 -1.80 -10.93 0.80
CA ALA A 48 -1.60 -9.58 1.31
C ALA A 48 -2.64 -8.60 0.74
N ASN A 49 -2.91 -8.68 -0.57
CA ASN A 49 -3.92 -7.84 -1.22
C ASN A 49 -5.34 -8.13 -0.73
N LEU A 50 -5.70 -9.40 -0.54
CA LEU A 50 -7.01 -9.78 0.01
C LEU A 50 -7.20 -9.26 1.44
N LEU A 51 -6.21 -9.45 2.29
CA LEU A 51 -6.25 -8.94 3.67
C LEU A 51 -6.30 -7.41 3.71
N THR A 52 -5.52 -6.75 2.85
CA THR A 52 -5.54 -5.29 2.72
C THR A 52 -6.90 -4.79 2.22
N LEU A 53 -7.54 -5.49 1.29
CA LEU A 53 -8.88 -5.16 0.81
C LEU A 53 -9.91 -5.17 1.94
N VAL A 54 -9.92 -6.24 2.73
CA VAL A 54 -10.83 -6.36 3.88
C VAL A 54 -10.57 -5.24 4.89
N LEU A 55 -9.31 -5.02 5.23
CA LEU A 55 -8.92 -3.99 6.19
C LEU A 55 -9.31 -2.58 5.71
N ASN A 56 -9.02 -2.26 4.45
CA ASN A 56 -9.37 -0.97 3.86
C ASN A 56 -10.89 -0.79 3.69
N ALA A 57 -11.64 -1.86 3.45
CA ALA A 57 -13.11 -1.79 3.41
C ALA A 57 -13.67 -1.40 4.78
N VAL A 58 -13.13 -1.96 5.87
CA VAL A 58 -13.51 -1.60 7.24
C VAL A 58 -13.16 -0.14 7.55
N VAL A 59 -11.95 0.30 7.19
CA VAL A 59 -11.54 1.70 7.37
C VAL A 59 -12.43 2.65 6.56
N LEU A 60 -12.69 2.31 5.30
CA LEU A 60 -13.54 3.12 4.42
C LEU A 60 -14.97 3.23 4.96
N ALA A 61 -15.53 2.16 5.51
CA ALA A 61 -16.86 2.19 6.12
C ALA A 61 -16.96 3.19 7.29
N GLY A 62 -15.84 3.44 8.00
CA GLY A 62 -15.76 4.45 9.06
C GLY A 62 -15.45 5.87 8.56
N THR A 63 -14.78 5.99 7.42
CA THR A 63 -14.21 7.27 6.96
C THR A 63 -14.78 7.76 5.61
N TRP A 64 -15.76 7.09 5.02
CA TRP A 64 -16.28 7.37 3.69
C TRP A 64 -16.77 8.81 3.49
N ARG A 65 -17.29 9.44 4.55
CA ARG A 65 -17.77 10.84 4.52
C ARG A 65 -16.65 11.87 4.38
N ALA A 66 -15.43 11.49 4.76
CA ALA A 66 -14.25 12.32 4.67
C ALA A 66 -13.48 12.12 3.35
N ALA A 67 -13.91 11.17 2.53
CA ALA A 67 -13.30 10.90 1.24
C ALA A 67 -13.51 12.05 0.25
N GLU A 68 -12.44 12.48 -0.44
CA GLU A 68 -12.50 13.50 -1.49
C GLU A 68 -12.77 12.87 -2.87
N PRO A 69 -14.02 12.89 -3.39
CA PRO A 69 -14.36 12.16 -4.60
C PRO A 69 -13.60 12.64 -5.84
N ARG A 70 -13.25 13.94 -5.89
CA ARG A 70 -12.48 14.51 -7.01
C ARG A 70 -11.07 13.94 -7.13
N ARG A 71 -10.40 13.70 -6.02
CA ARG A 71 -9.05 13.10 -6.01
C ARG A 71 -9.12 11.60 -6.30
N LEU A 72 -10.10 10.92 -5.70
CA LEU A 72 -10.33 9.50 -5.95
C LEU A 72 -10.65 9.21 -7.41
N ALA A 73 -11.41 10.09 -8.08
CA ALA A 73 -11.74 9.95 -9.50
C ALA A 73 -10.52 9.98 -10.44
N LEU A 74 -9.37 10.50 -9.99
CA LEU A 74 -8.11 10.47 -10.75
C LEU A 74 -7.21 9.29 -10.31
N LEU A 75 -7.12 9.06 -9.01
CA LEU A 75 -6.24 8.02 -8.44
C LEU A 75 -6.72 6.61 -8.78
N VAL A 76 -8.03 6.35 -8.60
CA VAL A 76 -8.59 5.00 -8.74
C VAL A 76 -8.52 4.47 -10.17
N PRO A 77 -8.98 5.21 -11.22
CA PRO A 77 -8.85 4.71 -12.58
C PRO A 77 -7.41 4.48 -13.01
N ALA A 78 -6.49 5.38 -12.64
CA ALA A 78 -5.07 5.22 -12.93
C ALA A 78 -4.49 3.96 -12.28
N ALA A 79 -4.86 3.70 -11.02
CA ALA A 79 -4.45 2.48 -10.32
C ALA A 79 -5.03 1.22 -10.98
N LEU A 80 -6.31 1.22 -11.34
CA LEU A 80 -6.96 0.09 -12.01
C LEU A 80 -6.31 -0.26 -13.35
N VAL A 81 -6.01 0.74 -14.17
CA VAL A 81 -5.28 0.53 -15.44
C VAL A 81 -3.90 -0.04 -15.17
N ALA A 82 -3.17 0.50 -14.20
CA ALA A 82 -1.84 0.03 -13.85
C ALA A 82 -1.83 -1.40 -13.29
N VAL A 83 -2.85 -1.80 -12.52
CA VAL A 83 -3.04 -3.18 -12.06
C VAL A 83 -3.22 -4.13 -13.25
N GLN A 84 -4.05 -3.77 -14.23
CA GLN A 84 -4.27 -4.61 -15.41
C GLN A 84 -3.01 -4.79 -16.25
N LEU A 85 -2.19 -3.75 -16.36
CA LEU A 85 -0.91 -3.81 -17.08
C LEU A 85 0.17 -4.53 -16.27
N GLY A 86 0.19 -4.37 -14.96
CA GLY A 86 1.18 -4.98 -14.06
C GLY A 86 0.94 -6.47 -13.79
N ALA A 87 -0.31 -6.92 -13.79
CA ALA A 87 -0.65 -8.32 -13.47
C ALA A 87 -0.03 -9.34 -14.46
N PRO A 88 -0.06 -9.14 -15.79
CA PRO A 88 0.64 -10.02 -16.73
C PRO A 88 2.16 -10.00 -16.51
N VAL A 89 2.73 -8.82 -16.27
CA VAL A 89 4.17 -8.65 -16.02
C VAL A 89 4.59 -9.46 -14.79
N ALA A 90 3.84 -9.38 -13.69
CA ALA A 90 4.12 -10.13 -12.48
C ALA A 90 4.06 -11.66 -12.67
N ARG A 91 3.25 -12.15 -13.63
CA ARG A 91 3.15 -13.59 -13.96
C ARG A 91 4.25 -14.09 -14.88
N LEU A 92 4.77 -13.23 -15.74
CA LEU A 92 5.80 -13.57 -16.72
C LEU A 92 7.22 -13.56 -16.16
N ILE A 93 7.44 -12.83 -15.07
CA ILE A 93 8.76 -12.70 -14.44
C ILE A 93 9.06 -13.95 -13.61
N PRO A 94 10.25 -14.59 -13.78
CA PRO A 94 10.69 -15.67 -12.90
C PRO A 94 10.72 -15.25 -11.42
N ALA A 95 10.37 -16.19 -10.53
CA ALA A 95 10.22 -15.93 -9.09
C ALA A 95 11.46 -15.21 -8.47
N ALA A 96 12.67 -15.57 -8.88
CA ALA A 96 13.89 -14.96 -8.36
C ALA A 96 13.98 -13.45 -8.69
N TRP A 97 13.67 -13.07 -9.93
CA TRP A 97 13.63 -11.66 -10.34
C TRP A 97 12.47 -10.91 -9.69
N LEU A 98 11.32 -11.57 -9.57
CA LEU A 98 10.16 -10.98 -8.91
C LEU A 98 10.47 -10.64 -7.46
N LEU A 99 11.11 -11.53 -6.69
CA LEU A 99 11.56 -11.27 -5.33
C LEU A 99 12.53 -10.10 -5.24
N THR A 100 13.48 -9.99 -6.17
CA THR A 100 14.42 -8.87 -6.22
C THR A 100 13.70 -7.54 -6.49
N ILE A 101 12.77 -7.53 -7.45
CA ILE A 101 11.97 -6.35 -7.78
C ILE A 101 11.10 -5.95 -6.59
N ILE A 102 10.42 -6.90 -5.95
CA ILE A 102 9.59 -6.66 -4.76
C ILE A 102 10.44 -6.07 -3.64
N GLY A 103 11.57 -6.70 -3.31
CA GLY A 103 12.47 -6.22 -2.26
C GLY A 103 12.98 -4.80 -2.53
N THR A 104 13.37 -4.52 -3.77
CA THR A 104 13.81 -3.18 -4.19
C THR A 104 12.68 -2.16 -4.08
N LEU A 105 11.47 -2.48 -4.55
CA LEU A 105 10.31 -1.59 -4.46
C LEU A 105 9.92 -1.31 -3.01
N VAL A 106 9.92 -2.32 -2.14
CA VAL A 106 9.65 -2.15 -0.71
C VAL A 106 10.72 -1.29 -0.07
N PHE A 107 12.00 -1.54 -0.36
CA PHE A 107 13.12 -0.75 0.16
C PHE A 107 13.02 0.72 -0.28
N LEU A 108 12.80 0.97 -1.57
CA LEU A 108 12.62 2.32 -2.10
C LEU A 108 11.39 3.01 -1.51
N ALA A 109 10.30 2.26 -1.30
CA ALA A 109 9.10 2.76 -0.66
C ALA A 109 9.37 3.21 0.79
N LEU A 110 10.06 2.39 1.58
CA LEU A 110 10.45 2.73 2.94
C LEU A 110 11.41 3.92 2.96
N LEU A 111 12.41 3.93 2.10
CA LEU A 111 13.37 5.00 1.98
C LEU A 111 12.68 6.32 1.59
N SER A 112 11.73 6.27 0.67
CA SER A 112 10.96 7.45 0.26
C SER A 112 10.14 8.04 1.40
N VAL A 113 9.51 7.23 2.21
CA VAL A 113 8.75 7.68 3.40
C VAL A 113 9.68 8.35 4.44
N LEU A 114 10.90 7.83 4.58
CA LEU A 114 11.86 8.36 5.55
C LEU A 114 12.54 9.65 5.08
N LEU A 115 12.92 9.72 3.80
CA LEU A 115 13.75 10.80 3.29
C LEU A 115 12.95 11.95 2.64
N LEU A 116 11.79 11.65 2.05
CA LEU A 116 11.06 12.59 1.19
C LEU A 116 9.95 13.33 1.95
N LYS A 117 10.29 14.05 3.00
CA LYS A 117 9.32 14.88 3.75
C LYS A 117 8.76 16.07 2.95
N ASN A 118 9.39 16.47 1.83
CA ASN A 118 9.05 17.70 1.09
C ASN A 118 9.05 17.56 -0.44
N VAL A 119 8.67 16.41 -1.00
CA VAL A 119 8.76 16.23 -2.46
C VAL A 119 7.52 16.73 -3.17
N ALA A 120 7.68 17.85 -3.88
CA ALA A 120 6.69 18.42 -4.79
C ALA A 120 6.53 17.64 -6.11
N LEU A 121 7.02 16.39 -6.20
CA LEU A 121 7.05 15.58 -7.41
C LEU A 121 5.64 15.22 -7.93
N PHE A 122 4.67 15.09 -7.04
CA PHE A 122 3.31 14.68 -7.38
C PHE A 122 2.31 15.82 -7.12
N LYS A 123 2.40 16.94 -7.87
CA LYS A 123 1.43 18.02 -7.75
C LYS A 123 0.39 17.98 -8.89
N GLY A 124 -0.83 18.42 -8.58
CA GLY A 124 -1.91 18.56 -9.56
C GLY A 124 -2.46 17.23 -10.10
N LYS A 125 -3.19 17.32 -11.23
CA LYS A 125 -3.88 16.17 -11.85
C LYS A 125 -2.89 15.12 -12.38
N ALA A 126 -1.80 15.56 -13.01
CA ALA A 126 -0.76 14.66 -13.51
C ALA A 126 -0.08 13.89 -12.36
N GLY A 127 0.19 14.56 -11.24
CA GLY A 127 0.72 13.92 -10.03
C GLY A 127 -0.23 12.88 -9.45
N ALA A 128 -1.55 13.15 -9.44
CA ALA A 128 -2.55 12.16 -9.00
C ALA A 128 -2.57 10.92 -9.91
N LEU A 129 -2.56 11.11 -11.23
CA LEU A 129 -2.53 9.99 -12.18
C LEU A 129 -1.25 9.17 -12.04
N ALA A 130 -0.09 9.82 -11.93
CA ALA A 130 1.19 9.15 -11.73
C ALA A 130 1.23 8.38 -10.39
N ALA A 131 0.78 8.99 -9.30
CA ALA A 131 0.72 8.33 -7.99
C ALA A 131 -0.25 7.15 -7.99
N GLY A 132 -1.42 7.29 -8.62
CA GLY A 132 -2.38 6.20 -8.78
C GLY A 132 -1.80 5.05 -9.59
N ALA A 133 -1.20 5.33 -10.75
CA ALA A 133 -0.58 4.31 -11.60
C ALA A 133 0.57 3.59 -10.88
N LEU A 134 1.46 4.34 -10.24
CA LEU A 134 2.57 3.76 -9.49
C LEU A 134 2.06 2.91 -8.30
N SER A 135 1.06 3.40 -7.57
CA SER A 135 0.42 2.66 -6.49
C SER A 135 -0.21 1.35 -6.99
N GLY A 136 -0.96 1.38 -8.09
CA GLY A 136 -1.58 0.19 -8.67
C GLY A 136 -0.53 -0.83 -9.13
N PHE A 137 0.52 -0.38 -9.82
CA PHE A 137 1.61 -1.25 -10.27
C PHE A 137 2.37 -1.88 -9.11
N MET A 138 2.77 -1.08 -8.10
CA MET A 138 3.43 -1.59 -6.90
C MET A 138 2.54 -2.53 -6.11
N ASN A 139 1.23 -2.28 -6.08
CA ASN A 139 0.29 -3.12 -5.35
C ASN A 139 0.18 -4.51 -5.98
N VAL A 140 0.06 -4.61 -7.30
CA VAL A 140 -0.09 -5.91 -7.99
C VAL A 140 1.22 -6.70 -8.03
N THR A 141 2.38 -6.02 -8.05
CA THR A 141 3.70 -6.66 -8.11
C THR A 141 4.26 -7.02 -6.74
N ALA A 142 4.12 -6.13 -5.77
CA ALA A 142 4.73 -6.23 -4.44
C ALA A 142 3.72 -6.32 -3.28
N GLY A 143 2.43 -6.14 -3.54
CA GLY A 143 1.41 -6.01 -2.49
C GLY A 143 1.51 -4.71 -1.69
N VAL A 144 2.25 -3.71 -2.17
CA VAL A 144 2.59 -2.49 -1.43
C VAL A 144 2.30 -1.26 -2.28
N GLY A 145 1.04 -0.80 -2.31
CA GLY A 145 0.63 0.39 -3.09
C GLY A 145 0.64 1.72 -2.29
N GLY A 146 0.64 1.63 -0.96
CA GLY A 146 0.49 2.79 -0.07
C GLY A 146 1.49 3.93 -0.25
N PRO A 147 2.80 3.69 -0.35
CA PRO A 147 3.81 4.74 -0.38
C PRO A 147 3.65 5.76 -1.50
N ALA A 148 3.23 5.35 -2.70
CA ALA A 148 3.02 6.26 -3.82
C ALA A 148 1.90 7.27 -3.55
N ILE A 149 0.80 6.81 -2.94
CA ILE A 149 -0.32 7.67 -2.54
C ILE A 149 0.08 8.59 -1.39
N THR A 150 0.87 8.08 -0.43
CA THR A 150 1.38 8.90 0.68
C THR A 150 2.25 10.04 0.17
N LEU A 151 3.17 9.77 -0.76
CA LEU A 151 4.00 10.82 -1.36
C LEU A 151 3.15 11.88 -2.06
N TYR A 152 2.10 11.48 -2.77
CA TYR A 152 1.14 12.41 -3.36
C TYR A 152 0.40 13.23 -2.29
N ALA A 153 -0.08 12.58 -1.23
CA ALA A 153 -0.80 13.23 -0.14
C ALA A 153 0.08 14.26 0.57
N VAL A 154 1.31 13.88 0.94
CA VAL A 154 2.29 14.79 1.56
C VAL A 154 2.65 15.94 0.61
N GLY A 155 2.91 15.66 -0.67
CA GLY A 155 3.28 16.66 -1.67
C GLY A 155 2.16 17.66 -2.00
N THR A 156 0.90 17.30 -1.77
CA THR A 156 -0.28 18.16 -2.01
C THR A 156 -0.88 18.74 -0.74
N ALA A 157 -0.20 18.58 0.41
CA ALA A 157 -0.72 18.94 1.74
C ALA A 157 -2.16 18.40 1.95
N TRP A 158 -2.43 17.20 1.44
CA TRP A 158 -3.69 16.52 1.69
C TRP A 158 -3.77 16.20 3.17
N ASP A 159 -4.89 16.54 3.79
CA ASP A 159 -5.04 16.33 5.22
C ASP A 159 -5.04 14.82 5.54
N LEU A 160 -3.89 14.35 6.02
CA LEU A 160 -3.70 12.96 6.44
C LEU A 160 -4.25 12.71 7.86
N SER A 161 -4.78 13.72 8.53
CA SER A 161 -5.36 13.59 9.87
C SER A 161 -6.52 12.60 9.91
N LEU A 162 -7.15 12.37 8.76
CA LEU A 162 -8.21 11.36 8.59
C LEU A 162 -7.70 9.91 8.70
N ILE A 163 -6.40 9.69 8.58
CA ILE A 163 -5.78 8.36 8.72
C ILE A 163 -5.38 8.12 10.18
N HIS A 164 -5.10 9.20 10.93
CA HIS A 164 -4.79 9.16 12.35
C HIS A 164 -6.04 9.43 13.20
N ILE A 165 -6.84 8.41 13.43
CA ILE A 165 -8.04 8.45 14.30
C ILE A 165 -7.69 8.68 15.80
N SER A 166 -6.45 9.01 16.13
CA SER A 166 -5.96 9.02 17.52
C SER A 166 -5.26 10.29 17.99
N GLU A 167 -5.38 11.44 17.33
CA GLU A 167 -4.99 12.66 18.02
C GLU A 167 -6.20 13.32 18.68
N PRO A 168 -6.26 13.39 20.04
CA PRO A 168 -7.23 14.23 20.72
C PRO A 168 -6.96 15.68 20.32
N THR A 169 -8.01 16.33 19.85
CA THR A 169 -8.15 17.76 19.59
C THR A 169 -7.14 18.61 20.35
N ARG A 170 -6.19 19.23 19.65
CA ARG A 170 -5.51 20.42 20.19
C ARG A 170 -6.53 21.55 20.16
N PRO A 171 -6.83 22.18 21.30
CA PRO A 171 -7.56 23.44 21.30
C PRO A 171 -6.66 24.51 20.68
N TYR A 172 -7.25 25.36 19.88
CA TYR A 172 -6.64 26.53 19.25
C TYR A 172 -6.10 27.51 20.30
#